data_b86322b9f99e3686ac6e81db33d5d1ff
#
_entry.id   b86322b9f99e3686ac6e81db33d5d1ff
#
_cell.length_a   1.000
_cell.length_b   1.000
_cell.length_c   1.000
_cell.angle_alpha   90.00
_cell.angle_beta   90.00
_cell.angle_gamma   90.00
#
_symmetry.space_group_name_H-M   'P 1'
#
loop_
_entity.id
_entity.type
_entity.pdbx_description
1 polymer ?
#
loop_
_entity_poly.entity_id
_entity_poly.type
_entity_poly.pdbx_seq_one_letter_code
_entity_poly.pdbx_strand_id
1 'polypeptide(L)'
;MKETGKKALTLKTLNKSNVWDIQENDVFRMLEAAEKDADLADNFKHYIDIMRSAFEIEQVKIDRPEVIKKYEARDFKVATIKLDEKTSVKYAIKKKTIMRVTDLTYENIRHISAAKLMEVIERNFGGGWDSLSQSIQDIIQSGFDISTTTLPKERLHKKGGMYEKKVEDGFDVLEIPKGGWTEAIFAKVKPLDEKPHLDLDDERKKTRDDEDEDDEDLPDDIDKYDDDDDDDFDDDKLTEESYRTTIEEDPEELSLQAEDVADDDDY
;
A
#
# COMPACT_ATOMS: atom_id res chain seq x y z
N MET A 1 18.24 -27.22 -0.82
CA MET A 1 17.47 -25.97 -0.66
C MET A 1 15.99 -26.36 -0.70
N LYS A 2 15.27 -26.26 0.41
CA LYS A 2 13.83 -26.52 0.43
C LYS A 2 13.17 -25.23 -0.09
N GLU A 3 12.58 -25.30 -1.29
CA GLU A 3 11.63 -24.27 -1.75
C GLU A 3 10.50 -24.22 -0.72
N THR A 4 10.46 -23.16 0.06
CA THR A 4 9.30 -22.83 0.88
C THR A 4 8.19 -22.52 -0.10
N GLY A 5 7.32 -23.51 -0.36
CA GLY A 5 6.18 -23.38 -1.25
C GLY A 5 5.31 -22.21 -0.79
N LYS A 6 5.44 -21.07 -1.46
CA LYS A 6 4.50 -19.95 -1.26
C LYS A 6 3.09 -20.49 -1.51
N LYS A 7 2.25 -20.48 -0.48
CA LYS A 7 0.83 -20.85 -0.63
C LYS A 7 0.25 -20.03 -1.80
N ALA A 8 -0.38 -20.74 -2.74
CA ALA A 8 -1.04 -20.07 -3.86
C ALA A 8 -2.04 -19.04 -3.32
N LEU A 9 -1.93 -17.80 -3.77
CA LEU A 9 -2.87 -16.75 -3.41
C LEU A 9 -4.25 -17.09 -3.96
N THR A 10 -5.27 -16.87 -3.15
CA THR A 10 -6.70 -17.03 -3.48
C THR A 10 -7.40 -15.68 -3.34
N LEU A 11 -8.58 -15.51 -3.93
CA LEU A 11 -9.35 -14.27 -3.76
C LEU A 11 -9.59 -13.91 -2.30
N LYS A 12 -9.85 -14.89 -1.44
CA LYS A 12 -10.11 -14.68 0.00
C LYS A 12 -8.88 -14.18 0.78
N THR A 13 -7.68 -14.46 0.27
CA THR A 13 -6.41 -14.02 0.90
C THR A 13 -5.81 -12.80 0.22
N LEU A 14 -6.47 -12.31 -0.85
CA LEU A 14 -6.02 -11.14 -1.59
C LEU A 14 -6.26 -9.86 -0.79
N ASN A 15 -5.23 -9.00 -0.75
CA ASN A 15 -5.30 -7.68 -0.13
C ASN A 15 -4.52 -6.66 -0.97
N LYS A 16 -4.59 -5.38 -0.62
CA LYS A 16 -3.96 -4.29 -1.37
C LYS A 16 -2.43 -4.37 -1.44
N SER A 17 -1.80 -5.05 -0.49
CA SER A 17 -0.34 -5.22 -0.49
C SER A 17 0.08 -6.38 -1.39
N ASN A 18 -0.54 -7.57 -1.27
CA ASN A 18 -0.10 -8.75 -2.01
C ASN A 18 -0.61 -8.81 -3.45
N VAL A 19 -1.58 -7.98 -3.83
CA VAL A 19 -2.11 -7.89 -5.19
C VAL A 19 -1.04 -7.45 -6.22
N TRP A 20 0.02 -6.79 -5.79
CA TRP A 20 1.14 -6.39 -6.64
C TRP A 20 2.05 -7.56 -7.04
N ASP A 21 2.01 -8.68 -6.30
CA ASP A 21 2.82 -9.89 -6.59
C ASP A 21 2.24 -10.73 -7.73
N ILE A 22 0.95 -10.56 -8.07
CA ILE A 22 0.26 -11.37 -9.07
C ILE A 22 0.27 -10.74 -10.45
N GLN A 23 0.02 -11.57 -11.46
CA GLN A 23 -0.12 -11.17 -12.87
C GLN A 23 -1.58 -11.29 -13.31
N GLU A 24 -1.92 -10.72 -14.49
CA GLU A 24 -3.28 -10.75 -15.04
C GLU A 24 -3.84 -12.18 -15.16
N ASN A 25 -3.00 -13.13 -15.58
CA ASN A 25 -3.41 -14.54 -15.71
C ASN A 25 -3.74 -15.17 -14.35
N ASP A 26 -3.05 -14.73 -13.29
CA ASP A 26 -3.30 -15.22 -11.92
C ASP A 26 -4.65 -14.69 -11.43
N VAL A 27 -4.98 -13.43 -11.76
CA VAL A 27 -6.29 -12.82 -11.44
C VAL A 27 -7.40 -13.65 -12.08
N PHE A 28 -7.32 -13.96 -13.37
CA PHE A 28 -8.33 -14.77 -14.05
C PHE A 28 -8.45 -16.15 -13.46
N ARG A 29 -7.32 -16.83 -13.18
CA ARG A 29 -7.31 -18.17 -12.56
C ARG A 29 -7.96 -18.16 -11.18
N MET A 30 -7.70 -17.12 -10.36
CA MET A 30 -8.32 -17.00 -9.04
C MET A 30 -9.83 -16.75 -9.14
N LEU A 31 -10.28 -15.94 -10.12
CA LEU A 31 -11.68 -15.69 -10.38
C LEU A 31 -12.40 -16.95 -10.87
N GLU A 32 -11.79 -17.71 -11.80
CA GLU A 32 -12.30 -19.00 -12.26
C GLU A 32 -12.40 -20.04 -11.13
N ALA A 33 -11.38 -20.08 -10.26
CA ALA A 33 -11.40 -20.98 -9.10
C ALA A 33 -12.53 -20.64 -8.12
N ALA A 34 -12.87 -19.36 -8.00
CA ALA A 34 -13.91 -18.86 -7.12
C ALA A 34 -15.33 -18.94 -7.74
N GLU A 35 -15.51 -19.29 -9.02
CA GLU A 35 -16.82 -19.45 -9.67
C GLU A 35 -17.77 -20.40 -8.91
N LYS A 36 -17.20 -21.31 -8.12
CA LYS A 36 -17.95 -22.29 -7.33
C LYS A 36 -18.32 -21.79 -5.93
N ASP A 37 -17.77 -20.65 -5.54
CA ASP A 37 -18.04 -20.06 -4.23
C ASP A 37 -19.37 -19.29 -4.29
N ALA A 38 -20.33 -19.66 -3.46
CA ALA A 38 -21.65 -19.01 -3.42
C ALA A 38 -21.57 -17.52 -3.10
N ASP A 39 -20.51 -17.12 -2.37
CA ASP A 39 -20.30 -15.73 -1.92
C ASP A 39 -19.60 -14.86 -2.95
N LEU A 40 -19.22 -15.39 -4.12
CA LEU A 40 -18.46 -14.63 -5.13
C LEU A 40 -19.23 -13.40 -5.61
N ALA A 41 -20.51 -13.57 -5.95
CA ALA A 41 -21.34 -12.48 -6.46
C ALA A 41 -21.45 -11.33 -5.47
N ASP A 42 -21.66 -11.64 -4.20
CA ASP A 42 -21.84 -10.66 -3.11
C ASP A 42 -20.55 -9.89 -2.82
N ASN A 43 -19.40 -10.58 -2.84
CA ASN A 43 -18.10 -9.99 -2.54
C ASN A 43 -17.34 -9.51 -3.78
N PHE A 44 -17.87 -9.69 -4.98
CA PHE A 44 -17.17 -9.40 -6.24
C PHE A 44 -16.70 -7.94 -6.32
N LYS A 45 -17.53 -6.99 -5.91
CA LYS A 45 -17.17 -5.57 -5.90
C LYS A 45 -15.97 -5.30 -5.00
N HIS A 46 -15.92 -5.92 -3.82
CA HIS A 46 -14.81 -5.80 -2.89
C HIS A 46 -13.50 -6.34 -3.51
N TYR A 47 -13.54 -7.50 -4.16
CA TYR A 47 -12.36 -8.05 -4.84
C TYR A 47 -11.89 -7.17 -5.99
N ILE A 48 -12.82 -6.65 -6.79
CA ILE A 48 -12.48 -5.70 -7.87
C ILE A 48 -11.82 -4.43 -7.30
N ASP A 49 -12.28 -3.91 -6.17
CA ASP A 49 -11.69 -2.71 -5.56
C ASP A 49 -10.26 -2.97 -5.05
N ILE A 50 -10.00 -4.16 -4.49
CA ILE A 50 -8.63 -4.57 -4.14
C ILE A 50 -7.77 -4.68 -5.39
N MET A 51 -8.25 -5.35 -6.44
CA MET A 51 -7.50 -5.55 -7.68
C MET A 51 -7.22 -4.22 -8.40
N ARG A 52 -8.10 -3.22 -8.31
CA ARG A 52 -7.92 -1.88 -8.87
C ARG A 52 -6.73 -1.12 -8.29
N SER A 53 -6.21 -1.51 -7.13
CA SER A 53 -4.98 -0.90 -6.60
C SER A 53 -3.78 -1.19 -7.52
N ALA A 54 -3.67 -2.42 -8.08
CA ALA A 54 -2.54 -2.86 -8.91
C ALA A 54 -2.88 -3.03 -10.40
N PHE A 55 -4.17 -3.07 -10.77
CA PHE A 55 -4.62 -3.31 -12.13
C PHE A 55 -5.56 -2.21 -12.63
N GLU A 56 -5.50 -1.94 -13.93
CA GLU A 56 -6.55 -1.26 -14.68
C GLU A 56 -7.60 -2.30 -15.05
N ILE A 57 -8.86 -2.11 -14.62
CA ILE A 57 -9.95 -3.06 -14.84
C ILE A 57 -11.10 -2.34 -15.50
N GLU A 58 -11.43 -2.76 -16.71
CA GLU A 58 -12.55 -2.24 -17.50
C GLU A 58 -13.55 -3.35 -17.81
N GLN A 59 -14.84 -3.07 -17.64
CA GLN A 59 -15.87 -4.01 -18.07
C GLN A 59 -16.12 -3.88 -19.58
N VAL A 60 -16.03 -4.99 -20.30
CA VAL A 60 -16.30 -5.04 -21.74
C VAL A 60 -17.81 -5.15 -21.94
N LYS A 61 -18.45 -4.03 -22.27
CA LYS A 61 -19.92 -3.96 -22.47
C LYS A 61 -20.39 -4.58 -23.80
N ILE A 62 -19.53 -4.56 -24.81
CA ILE A 62 -19.85 -5.02 -26.15
C ILE A 62 -18.93 -6.16 -26.52
N ASP A 63 -19.48 -7.36 -26.62
CA ASP A 63 -18.75 -8.56 -26.99
C ASP A 63 -18.65 -8.70 -28.52
N ARG A 64 -17.75 -7.91 -29.11
CA ARG A 64 -17.40 -7.99 -30.53
C ARG A 64 -15.90 -8.21 -30.69
N PRO A 65 -15.45 -9.05 -31.63
CA PRO A 65 -14.02 -9.33 -31.83
C PRO A 65 -13.20 -8.06 -32.11
N GLU A 66 -13.80 -7.06 -32.77
CA GLU A 66 -13.15 -5.78 -33.03
C GLU A 66 -12.89 -4.97 -31.73
N VAL A 67 -13.79 -5.05 -30.74
CA VAL A 67 -13.65 -4.38 -29.44
C VAL A 67 -12.60 -5.10 -28.63
N ILE A 68 -12.62 -6.43 -28.63
CA ILE A 68 -11.60 -7.23 -27.90
C ILE A 68 -10.21 -6.94 -28.44
N LYS A 69 -10.02 -6.92 -29.77
CA LYS A 69 -8.74 -6.56 -30.41
C LYS A 69 -8.24 -5.16 -30.02
N LYS A 70 -9.14 -4.19 -29.80
CA LYS A 70 -8.76 -2.86 -29.32
C LYS A 70 -8.23 -2.89 -27.88
N TYR A 71 -8.78 -3.74 -27.01
CA TYR A 71 -8.25 -3.94 -25.66
C TYR A 71 -6.89 -4.65 -25.70
N GLU A 72 -6.77 -5.71 -26.50
CA GLU A 72 -5.52 -6.44 -26.69
C GLU A 72 -4.40 -5.55 -27.25
N ALA A 73 -4.73 -4.64 -28.20
CA ALA A 73 -3.79 -3.67 -28.75
C ALA A 73 -3.29 -2.63 -27.71
N ARG A 74 -4.02 -2.48 -26.59
CA ARG A 74 -3.64 -1.65 -25.43
C ARG A 74 -2.99 -2.47 -24.31
N ASP A 75 -2.59 -3.72 -24.60
CA ASP A 75 -2.01 -4.70 -23.66
C ASP A 75 -2.97 -5.15 -22.53
N PHE A 76 -4.30 -5.03 -22.73
CA PHE A 76 -5.25 -5.63 -21.82
C PHE A 76 -5.46 -7.10 -22.15
N LYS A 77 -5.56 -7.92 -21.13
CA LYS A 77 -6.04 -9.31 -21.27
C LYS A 77 -7.51 -9.34 -20.98
N VAL A 78 -8.26 -10.00 -21.87
CA VAL A 78 -9.72 -10.08 -21.80
C VAL A 78 -10.15 -11.49 -21.47
N ALA A 79 -10.97 -11.66 -20.43
CA ALA A 79 -11.59 -12.94 -20.11
C ALA A 79 -13.04 -12.76 -19.65
N THR A 80 -13.81 -13.86 -19.78
CA THR A 80 -15.18 -13.94 -19.28
C THR A 80 -15.15 -14.53 -17.88
N ILE A 81 -15.79 -13.86 -16.95
CA ILE A 81 -15.91 -14.25 -15.55
C ILE A 81 -17.37 -14.62 -15.31
N LYS A 82 -17.64 -15.79 -14.77
CA LYS A 82 -18.97 -16.21 -14.34
C LYS A 82 -19.14 -15.82 -12.88
N LEU A 83 -20.08 -14.94 -12.62
CA LEU A 83 -20.45 -14.51 -11.26
C LEU A 83 -21.45 -15.49 -10.63
N ASP A 84 -22.39 -15.98 -11.46
CA ASP A 84 -23.43 -16.93 -11.09
C ASP A 84 -23.71 -17.87 -12.27
N GLU A 85 -24.56 -18.88 -12.04
CA GLU A 85 -25.01 -19.80 -13.10
C GLU A 85 -25.62 -19.09 -14.33
N LYS A 86 -26.17 -17.89 -14.11
CA LYS A 86 -26.89 -17.12 -15.17
C LYS A 86 -26.16 -15.85 -15.60
N THR A 87 -25.19 -15.37 -14.82
CA THR A 87 -24.55 -14.08 -15.03
C THR A 87 -23.07 -14.27 -15.36
N SER A 88 -22.70 -13.91 -16.59
CA SER A 88 -21.30 -13.85 -17.01
C SER A 88 -20.96 -12.45 -17.49
N VAL A 89 -19.80 -11.94 -17.11
CA VAL A 89 -19.32 -10.60 -17.45
C VAL A 89 -17.91 -10.70 -18.02
N LYS A 90 -17.62 -9.93 -19.07
CA LYS A 90 -16.27 -9.82 -19.61
C LYS A 90 -15.55 -8.65 -19.01
N TYR A 91 -14.31 -8.91 -18.57
CA TYR A 91 -13.41 -7.89 -18.07
C TYR A 91 -12.10 -7.86 -18.87
N ALA A 92 -11.62 -6.66 -19.12
CA ALA A 92 -10.31 -6.37 -19.64
C ALA A 92 -9.44 -5.93 -18.46
N ILE A 93 -8.32 -6.61 -18.24
CA ILE A 93 -7.44 -6.39 -17.10
C ILE A 93 -6.02 -6.18 -17.61
N LYS A 94 -5.36 -5.13 -17.09
CA LYS A 94 -3.96 -4.81 -17.37
C LYS A 94 -3.26 -4.41 -16.07
N LYS A 95 -2.08 -4.94 -15.83
CA LYS A 95 -1.28 -4.55 -14.66
C LYS A 95 -0.79 -3.10 -14.80
N LYS A 96 -0.99 -2.30 -13.75
CA LYS A 96 -0.48 -0.92 -13.71
C LYS A 96 1.04 -0.92 -13.73
N THR A 97 1.60 -0.04 -14.55
CA THR A 97 3.05 0.16 -14.62
C THR A 97 3.43 1.38 -13.81
N ILE A 98 4.41 1.24 -12.93
CA ILE A 98 4.96 2.36 -12.16
C ILE A 98 5.96 3.08 -13.06
N MET A 99 5.61 4.29 -13.50
CA MET A 99 6.40 5.08 -14.45
C MET A 99 6.90 6.40 -13.87
N ARG A 100 6.17 6.96 -12.89
CA ARG A 100 6.44 8.26 -12.29
C ARG A 100 6.58 8.13 -10.78
N VAL A 101 7.28 9.06 -10.16
CA VAL A 101 7.40 9.13 -8.70
C VAL A 101 6.04 9.28 -8.00
N THR A 102 5.05 9.90 -8.68
CA THR A 102 3.68 10.03 -8.19
C THR A 102 2.87 8.73 -8.20
N ASP A 103 3.35 7.71 -8.91
CA ASP A 103 2.71 6.39 -8.94
C ASP A 103 3.14 5.52 -7.75
N LEU A 104 4.15 5.97 -6.99
CA LEU A 104 4.67 5.27 -5.83
C LEU A 104 3.71 5.41 -4.65
N THR A 105 3.45 4.29 -3.98
CA THR A 105 2.62 4.21 -2.78
C THR A 105 3.27 3.27 -1.76
N TYR A 106 2.88 3.36 -0.49
CA TYR A 106 3.34 2.42 0.54
C TYR A 106 3.00 0.95 0.22
N GLU A 107 1.97 0.73 -0.61
CA GLU A 107 1.52 -0.61 -1.00
C GLU A 107 2.40 -1.21 -2.10
N ASN A 108 2.88 -0.39 -3.08
CA ASN A 108 3.61 -0.87 -4.25
C ASN A 108 5.13 -0.75 -4.15
N ILE A 109 5.64 0.10 -3.27
CA ILE A 109 7.07 0.40 -3.19
C ILE A 109 7.96 -0.84 -2.94
N ARG A 110 7.43 -1.83 -2.22
CA ARG A 110 8.15 -3.07 -1.90
C ARG A 110 8.12 -4.11 -3.02
N HIS A 111 7.34 -3.86 -4.08
CA HIS A 111 7.17 -4.76 -5.22
C HIS A 111 7.94 -4.32 -6.47
N ILE A 112 8.76 -3.28 -6.35
CA ILE A 112 9.69 -2.84 -7.40
C ILE A 112 11.13 -3.12 -6.99
N SER A 113 12.00 -3.28 -7.99
CA SER A 113 13.45 -3.40 -7.75
C SER A 113 14.08 -2.04 -7.54
N ALA A 114 15.29 -2.01 -6.93
CA ALA A 114 16.05 -0.79 -6.78
C ALA A 114 16.41 -0.16 -8.15
N ALA A 115 16.73 -0.98 -9.15
CA ALA A 115 16.95 -0.51 -10.51
C ALA A 115 15.70 0.18 -11.11
N LYS A 116 14.51 -0.38 -10.87
CA LYS A 116 13.25 0.25 -11.30
C LYS A 116 12.98 1.56 -10.58
N LEU A 117 13.28 1.63 -9.29
CA LEU A 117 13.20 2.88 -8.53
C LEU A 117 14.11 3.95 -9.12
N MET A 118 15.36 3.60 -9.47
CA MET A 118 16.31 4.55 -10.11
C MET A 118 15.76 5.07 -11.43
N GLU A 119 15.18 4.22 -12.28
CA GLU A 119 14.53 4.62 -13.52
C GLU A 119 13.37 5.60 -13.29
N VAL A 120 12.56 5.36 -12.26
CA VAL A 120 11.41 6.22 -11.91
C VAL A 120 11.89 7.59 -11.39
N ILE A 121 12.96 7.64 -10.58
CA ILE A 121 13.54 8.88 -10.08
C ILE A 121 14.20 9.66 -11.24
N GLU A 122 14.93 9.00 -12.14
CA GLU A 122 15.56 9.62 -13.31
C GLU A 122 14.53 10.31 -14.20
N ARG A 123 13.38 9.67 -14.40
CA ARG A 123 12.26 10.25 -15.18
C ARG A 123 11.58 11.47 -14.53
N ASN A 124 11.87 11.75 -13.27
CA ASN A 124 11.39 12.95 -12.58
C ASN A 124 12.21 14.20 -12.95
N PHE A 125 12.37 14.45 -14.25
CA PHE A 125 13.03 15.62 -14.84
C PHE A 125 14.48 15.85 -14.37
N GLY A 126 15.18 14.81 -13.89
CA GLY A 126 16.58 14.91 -13.45
C GLY A 126 16.79 15.79 -12.21
N GLY A 127 15.74 16.09 -11.44
CA GLY A 127 15.81 16.99 -10.28
C GLY A 127 16.57 16.43 -9.08
N GLY A 128 16.84 15.10 -9.08
CA GLY A 128 17.52 14.41 -7.99
C GLY A 128 16.63 14.19 -6.75
N TRP A 129 17.27 13.75 -5.67
CA TRP A 129 16.57 13.40 -4.43
C TRP A 129 15.85 14.58 -3.78
N ASP A 130 16.52 15.73 -3.73
CA ASP A 130 15.99 16.93 -3.06
C ASP A 130 14.78 17.56 -3.80
N SER A 131 14.55 17.17 -5.06
CA SER A 131 13.39 17.64 -5.84
C SER A 131 12.11 16.85 -5.52
N LEU A 132 12.22 15.74 -4.82
CA LEU A 132 11.08 14.93 -4.41
C LEU A 132 10.40 15.55 -3.20
N SER A 133 9.05 15.54 -3.17
CA SER A 133 8.33 15.94 -1.97
C SER A 133 8.62 15.01 -0.80
N GLN A 134 8.53 15.52 0.42
CA GLN A 134 8.80 14.73 1.63
C GLN A 134 7.96 13.44 1.67
N SER A 135 6.69 13.52 1.30
CA SER A 135 5.81 12.32 1.28
C SER A 135 6.29 11.26 0.30
N ILE A 136 6.85 11.63 -0.86
CA ILE A 136 7.45 10.67 -1.80
C ILE A 136 8.74 10.08 -1.23
N GLN A 137 9.58 10.91 -0.61
CA GLN A 137 10.79 10.45 0.05
C GLN A 137 10.45 9.44 1.16
N ASP A 138 9.45 9.70 1.97
CA ASP A 138 8.98 8.81 3.04
C ASP A 138 8.48 7.47 2.49
N ILE A 139 7.70 7.50 1.39
CA ILE A 139 7.26 6.29 0.69
C ILE A 139 8.47 5.47 0.22
N ILE A 140 9.45 6.10 -0.45
CA ILE A 140 10.65 5.42 -0.94
C ILE A 140 11.45 4.84 0.22
N GLN A 141 11.68 5.61 1.28
CA GLN A 141 12.40 5.19 2.46
C GLN A 141 11.72 4.07 3.24
N SER A 142 10.40 3.91 3.10
CA SER A 142 9.68 2.78 3.71
C SER A 142 10.05 1.42 3.10
N GLY A 143 10.47 1.39 1.84
CA GLY A 143 10.83 0.16 1.12
C GLY A 143 12.32 0.01 0.81
N PHE A 144 13.10 1.10 0.86
CA PHE A 144 14.50 1.13 0.47
C PHE A 144 15.39 1.85 1.48
N ASP A 145 16.61 1.35 1.61
CA ASP A 145 17.71 2.09 2.23
C ASP A 145 18.29 3.07 1.20
N ILE A 146 18.12 4.36 1.46
CA ILE A 146 18.57 5.42 0.58
C ILE A 146 19.79 6.12 1.17
N SER A 147 20.79 6.38 0.33
CA SER A 147 21.93 7.21 0.67
C SER A 147 22.24 8.13 -0.50
N THR A 148 22.39 9.41 -0.25
CA THR A 148 22.68 10.41 -1.28
C THR A 148 24.02 11.10 -1.02
N THR A 149 24.73 11.47 -2.09
CA THR A 149 25.93 12.29 -1.98
C THR A 149 26.09 13.16 -3.22
N THR A 150 26.62 14.36 -3.04
CA THR A 150 26.91 15.27 -4.13
C THR A 150 28.40 15.60 -4.12
N LEU A 151 29.13 15.12 -5.11
CA LEU A 151 30.58 15.27 -5.23
C LEU A 151 30.98 15.59 -6.68
N PRO A 152 32.15 16.22 -6.90
CA PRO A 152 32.74 16.25 -8.22
C PRO A 152 32.96 14.83 -8.76
N LYS A 153 32.74 14.61 -10.07
CA LYS A 153 32.78 13.29 -10.70
C LYS A 153 34.07 12.51 -10.40
N GLU A 154 35.19 13.20 -10.40
CA GLU A 154 36.51 12.60 -10.12
C GLU A 154 36.63 12.09 -8.68
N ARG A 155 35.98 12.74 -7.73
CA ARG A 155 35.95 12.33 -6.31
C ARG A 155 34.95 11.21 -6.08
N LEU A 156 33.84 11.23 -6.79
CA LEU A 156 32.78 10.21 -6.68
C LEU A 156 33.36 8.83 -7.04
N HIS A 157 34.10 8.74 -8.16
CA HIS A 157 34.66 7.49 -8.66
C HIS A 157 36.11 7.22 -8.19
N LYS A 158 36.50 7.80 -7.05
CA LYS A 158 37.80 7.51 -6.45
C LYS A 158 37.86 6.02 -6.06
N LYS A 159 38.93 5.33 -6.52
CA LYS A 159 39.18 3.92 -6.21
C LYS A 159 39.20 3.66 -4.70
N GLY A 160 38.49 2.64 -4.24
CA GLY A 160 38.29 2.34 -2.82
C GLY A 160 37.36 3.35 -2.08
N GLY A 161 36.67 4.20 -2.83
CA GLY A 161 35.78 5.23 -2.31
C GLY A 161 34.40 4.69 -1.89
N MET A 162 33.55 5.60 -1.46
CA MET A 162 32.18 5.28 -1.01
C MET A 162 31.33 4.66 -2.12
N TYR A 163 31.51 5.10 -3.37
CA TYR A 163 30.79 4.60 -4.53
C TYR A 163 31.01 3.08 -4.71
N GLU A 164 32.29 2.66 -4.80
CA GLU A 164 32.63 1.25 -4.99
C GLU A 164 32.09 0.40 -3.82
N LYS A 165 32.27 0.87 -2.58
CA LYS A 165 31.76 0.17 -1.39
C LYS A 165 30.25 -0.01 -1.42
N LYS A 166 29.50 1.03 -1.80
CA LYS A 166 28.02 0.94 -1.90
C LYS A 166 27.59 -0.03 -2.98
N VAL A 167 28.25 -0.04 -4.14
CA VAL A 167 27.98 -0.99 -5.22
C VAL A 167 28.34 -2.42 -4.79
N GLU A 168 29.48 -2.64 -4.11
CA GLU A 168 29.86 -3.94 -3.52
C GLU A 168 28.84 -4.41 -2.47
N ASP A 169 28.29 -3.49 -1.69
CA ASP A 169 27.22 -3.75 -0.70
C ASP A 169 25.85 -4.05 -1.36
N GLY A 170 25.75 -3.98 -2.69
CA GLY A 170 24.55 -4.31 -3.45
C GLY A 170 23.53 -3.17 -3.55
N PHE A 171 24.00 -1.91 -3.51
CA PHE A 171 23.17 -0.75 -3.85
C PHE A 171 23.16 -0.52 -5.36
N ASP A 172 21.98 -0.25 -5.90
CA ASP A 172 21.83 0.34 -7.23
C ASP A 172 22.06 1.86 -7.15
N VAL A 173 22.62 2.44 -8.19
CA VAL A 173 23.06 3.84 -8.19
C VAL A 173 22.48 4.60 -9.37
N LEU A 174 21.99 5.81 -9.10
CA LEU A 174 21.62 6.79 -10.10
C LEU A 174 22.54 8.01 -9.97
N GLU A 175 23.20 8.39 -11.07
CA GLU A 175 24.05 9.56 -11.15
C GLU A 175 23.34 10.69 -11.91
N ILE A 176 23.19 11.83 -11.27
CA ILE A 176 22.54 13.01 -11.86
C ILE A 176 23.57 14.14 -11.94
N PRO A 177 23.98 14.56 -13.15
CA PRO A 177 24.92 15.68 -13.30
C PRO A 177 24.26 17.00 -12.93
N LYS A 178 24.88 17.73 -12.01
CA LYS A 178 24.49 19.08 -11.58
C LYS A 178 25.64 20.07 -11.85
N GLY A 179 25.87 20.41 -13.11
CA GLY A 179 26.99 21.27 -13.53
C GLY A 179 28.35 20.64 -13.32
N GLY A 180 29.21 21.19 -12.44
CA GLY A 180 30.52 20.62 -12.07
C GLY A 180 30.47 19.52 -11.02
N TRP A 181 29.31 19.19 -10.49
CA TRP A 181 29.05 18.21 -9.45
C TRP A 181 28.16 17.11 -9.98
N THR A 182 28.23 15.93 -9.36
CA THR A 182 27.34 14.80 -9.64
C THR A 182 26.69 14.40 -8.35
N GLU A 183 25.35 14.36 -8.33
CA GLU A 183 24.59 13.74 -7.26
C GLU A 183 24.50 12.25 -7.56
N ALA A 184 24.90 11.43 -6.60
CA ALA A 184 24.71 9.99 -6.64
C ALA A 184 23.68 9.59 -5.60
N ILE A 185 22.62 8.91 -6.06
CA ILE A 185 21.55 8.35 -5.24
C ILE A 185 21.75 6.84 -5.23
N PHE A 186 21.92 6.27 -4.04
CA PHE A 186 22.10 4.85 -3.81
C PHE A 186 20.84 4.29 -3.20
N ALA A 187 20.31 3.19 -3.73
CA ALA A 187 19.17 2.50 -3.15
C ALA A 187 19.41 1.00 -3.06
N LYS A 188 18.98 0.44 -1.96
CA LYS A 188 18.95 -1.00 -1.71
C LYS A 188 17.60 -1.37 -1.10
N VAL A 189 17.00 -2.47 -1.56
CA VAL A 189 15.75 -2.96 -1.01
C VAL A 189 15.95 -3.31 0.46
N LYS A 190 15.10 -2.78 1.34
CA LYS A 190 15.09 -3.16 2.75
C LYS A 190 14.65 -4.61 2.88
N PRO A 191 15.33 -5.42 3.71
CA PRO A 191 14.83 -6.73 4.05
C PRO A 191 13.42 -6.60 4.66
N LEU A 192 12.57 -7.56 4.37
CA LEU A 192 11.30 -7.68 5.11
C LEU A 192 11.69 -7.99 6.55
N ASP A 193 11.36 -7.09 7.47
CA ASP A 193 11.46 -7.39 8.89
C ASP A 193 10.54 -8.59 9.13
N GLU A 194 11.12 -9.74 9.38
CA GLU A 194 10.40 -10.86 9.97
C GLU A 194 9.83 -10.29 11.27
N LYS A 195 8.50 -10.24 11.38
CA LYS A 195 7.86 -9.82 12.63
C LYS A 195 8.54 -10.61 13.73
N PRO A 196 9.03 -9.96 14.82
CA PRO A 196 9.63 -10.71 15.91
C PRO A 196 8.64 -11.81 16.29
N HIS A 197 9.08 -13.05 16.18
CA HIS A 197 8.31 -14.18 16.67
C HIS A 197 8.23 -13.94 18.18
N LEU A 198 7.10 -13.47 18.66
CA LEU A 198 6.81 -13.48 20.08
C LEU A 198 6.71 -14.97 20.45
N ASP A 199 7.82 -15.51 20.92
CA ASP A 199 7.86 -16.84 21.53
C ASP A 199 7.09 -16.77 22.86
N LEU A 200 5.76 -16.77 22.74
CA LEU A 200 4.84 -16.84 23.88
C LEU A 200 5.02 -18.16 24.68
N ASP A 201 5.78 -19.11 24.13
CA ASP A 201 6.08 -20.39 24.80
C ASP A 201 7.26 -20.29 25.78
N ASP A 202 8.17 -19.32 25.63
CA ASP A 202 9.32 -19.16 26.54
C ASP A 202 8.95 -18.44 27.86
N GLU A 203 7.92 -17.60 27.84
CA GLU A 203 7.45 -16.98 29.09
C GLU A 203 6.63 -17.96 29.94
N ARG A 204 5.94 -18.94 29.34
CA ARG A 204 5.22 -19.97 30.10
C ARG A 204 6.12 -21.01 30.77
N LYS A 205 7.37 -21.13 30.34
CA LYS A 205 8.34 -22.02 30.98
C LYS A 205 9.07 -21.39 32.13
N LYS A 206 9.25 -20.05 32.11
CA LYS A 206 9.90 -19.32 33.21
C LYS A 206 9.01 -19.15 34.44
N THR A 207 7.69 -19.17 34.29
CA THR A 207 6.76 -19.04 35.42
C THR A 207 6.39 -20.39 36.06
N ARG A 208 6.91 -21.53 35.52
CA ARG A 208 6.63 -22.87 36.09
C ARG A 208 7.74 -23.44 36.98
N ASP A 209 8.92 -22.85 36.93
CA ASP A 209 10.06 -23.35 37.73
C ASP A 209 10.25 -22.54 39.06
N ASP A 210 9.44 -21.48 39.31
CA ASP A 210 9.53 -20.68 40.55
C ASP A 210 8.31 -20.82 41.48
N GLU A 211 7.40 -21.79 41.25
CA GLU A 211 6.19 -21.98 42.08
C GLU A 211 6.18 -23.31 42.85
N ASP A 212 7.32 -23.77 43.29
CA ASP A 212 7.38 -24.84 44.31
C ASP A 212 8.27 -24.38 45.46
N GLU A 213 7.72 -23.58 46.36
CA GLU A 213 8.09 -23.40 47.80
C GLU A 213 7.43 -22.10 48.28
N ASP A 214 6.21 -22.22 48.82
CA ASP A 214 5.77 -21.59 50.08
C ASP A 214 4.23 -21.74 50.21
N ASP A 215 3.84 -22.90 50.74
CA ASP A 215 2.56 -23.09 51.41
C ASP A 215 2.64 -22.35 52.75
N GLU A 216 2.15 -21.08 52.83
CA GLU A 216 1.75 -20.48 54.09
C GLU A 216 0.57 -19.52 53.92
N ASP A 217 -0.57 -19.94 54.48
CA ASP A 217 -1.65 -19.18 55.08
C ASP A 217 -2.25 -17.99 54.28
N LEU A 218 -3.23 -18.28 53.47
CA LEU A 218 -4.26 -17.29 53.08
C LEU A 218 -5.42 -17.35 54.08
N PRO A 219 -5.81 -16.24 54.71
CA PRO A 219 -6.98 -16.19 55.57
C PRO A 219 -8.26 -16.25 54.75
N ASP A 220 -9.14 -17.18 55.16
CA ASP A 220 -10.56 -17.27 54.83
C ASP A 220 -11.31 -16.00 55.29
N ASP A 221 -11.40 -14.94 54.47
CA ASP A 221 -12.35 -13.85 54.66
C ASP A 221 -12.44 -13.00 53.37
N ILE A 222 -13.06 -13.55 52.30
CA ILE A 222 -13.58 -12.75 51.20
C ILE A 222 -15.00 -13.24 50.87
N ASP A 223 -15.92 -13.11 51.83
CA ASP A 223 -17.34 -13.00 51.61
C ASP A 223 -17.74 -11.60 52.03
N LYS A 224 -17.86 -10.69 51.07
CA LYS A 224 -18.73 -9.50 51.07
C LYS A 224 -18.20 -8.50 50.04
N TYR A 225 -18.57 -8.66 48.79
CA TYR A 225 -18.84 -7.48 47.97
C TYR A 225 -20.30 -7.58 47.56
N ASP A 226 -21.07 -6.72 48.18
CA ASP A 226 -22.46 -6.41 47.84
C ASP A 226 -22.49 -5.96 46.36
N ASP A 227 -23.22 -6.71 45.59
CA ASP A 227 -23.68 -6.47 44.24
C ASP A 227 -24.82 -5.44 44.34
N ASP A 228 -24.48 -4.15 44.31
CA ASP A 228 -25.43 -3.04 44.16
C ASP A 228 -24.68 -1.79 43.72
N ASP A 229 -24.34 -1.72 42.42
CA ASP A 229 -24.20 -0.45 41.70
C ASP A 229 -24.62 -0.71 40.24
N ASP A 230 -25.95 -0.75 40.03
CA ASP A 230 -26.60 -0.43 38.77
C ASP A 230 -26.29 1.03 38.41
N ASP A 231 -25.08 1.30 37.91
CA ASP A 231 -24.80 2.52 37.18
C ASP A 231 -25.42 2.36 35.78
N ASP A 232 -26.67 2.82 35.67
CA ASP A 232 -27.33 3.17 34.42
C ASP A 232 -26.43 4.12 33.62
N PHE A 233 -25.48 3.55 32.86
CA PHE A 233 -24.71 4.26 31.88
C PHE A 233 -25.61 4.60 30.70
N ASP A 234 -26.22 5.79 30.79
CA ASP A 234 -27.17 6.33 29.81
C ASP A 234 -26.38 6.66 28.51
N ASP A 235 -26.22 5.64 27.65
CA ASP A 235 -25.48 5.68 26.39
C ASP A 235 -26.12 6.65 25.37
N ASP A 236 -27.39 7.04 25.61
CA ASP A 236 -28.13 7.98 24.75
C ASP A 236 -27.74 9.46 24.98
N LYS A 237 -27.14 9.81 26.12
CA LYS A 237 -26.73 11.20 26.39
C LYS A 237 -25.39 11.57 25.78
N LEU A 238 -24.50 10.58 25.56
CA LEU A 238 -23.19 10.83 24.94
C LEU A 238 -23.29 11.04 23.42
N THR A 239 -24.33 10.52 22.78
CA THR A 239 -24.56 10.70 21.35
C THR A 239 -25.19 12.03 20.98
N GLU A 240 -26.02 12.63 21.84
CA GLU A 240 -26.62 13.94 21.55
C GLU A 240 -25.66 15.12 21.79
N GLU A 241 -24.74 15.03 22.75
CA GLU A 241 -23.76 16.12 22.98
C GLU A 241 -22.59 16.13 21.98
N SER A 242 -22.24 15.01 21.37
CA SER A 242 -21.18 14.98 20.37
C SER A 242 -21.58 15.56 19.01
N TYR A 243 -22.87 15.66 18.72
CA TYR A 243 -23.39 16.29 17.49
C TYR A 243 -23.77 17.76 17.66
N ARG A 244 -23.64 18.33 18.86
CA ARG A 244 -23.77 19.75 19.14
C ARG A 244 -22.43 20.49 19.06
N THR A 245 -21.62 20.24 18.06
CA THR A 245 -20.66 21.24 17.64
C THR A 245 -21.43 22.25 16.80
N THR A 246 -21.84 23.30 17.45
CA THR A 246 -22.37 24.51 16.86
C THR A 246 -21.43 25.07 15.82
N ILE A 247 -21.73 24.80 14.57
CA ILE A 247 -21.43 25.73 13.49
C ILE A 247 -22.72 26.52 13.33
N GLU A 248 -22.91 27.51 14.19
CA GLU A 248 -23.76 28.65 13.92
C GLU A 248 -22.97 29.56 12.97
N GLU A 249 -22.81 29.16 11.71
CA GLU A 249 -22.55 30.09 10.63
C GLU A 249 -23.87 30.29 9.90
N ASP A 250 -24.38 31.50 10.07
CA ASP A 250 -25.59 31.99 9.46
C ASP A 250 -25.49 31.85 7.93
N PRO A 251 -26.36 31.07 7.25
CA PRO A 251 -26.29 30.86 5.82
C PRO A 251 -26.54 32.16 4.98
N GLU A 252 -26.88 33.24 5.62
CA GLU A 252 -27.06 34.53 4.94
C GLU A 252 -25.76 35.36 4.75
N GLU A 253 -24.64 34.99 5.43
CA GLU A 253 -23.35 35.70 5.20
C GLU A 253 -22.53 35.18 4.02
N LEU A 254 -22.88 34.07 3.42
CA LEU A 254 -22.19 33.51 2.25
C LEU A 254 -22.71 33.98 0.89
N SER A 255 -23.71 34.88 0.87
CA SER A 255 -24.30 35.39 -0.38
C SER A 255 -23.79 36.74 -0.84
N LEU A 256 -22.79 37.34 -0.19
CA LEU A 256 -22.25 38.62 -0.56
C LEU A 256 -20.78 38.48 -0.97
N GLN A 257 -20.55 38.32 -2.24
CA GLN A 257 -19.49 38.96 -3.05
C GLN A 257 -19.30 38.20 -4.38
N ALA A 258 -20.35 38.27 -5.22
CA ALA A 258 -20.09 38.25 -6.64
C ALA A 258 -19.90 39.74 -7.02
N GLU A 259 -18.68 40.22 -6.98
CA GLU A 259 -18.35 41.52 -7.57
C GLU A 259 -18.43 41.40 -9.08
N ASP A 260 -19.28 42.22 -9.65
CA ASP A 260 -19.40 42.58 -11.06
C ASP A 260 -18.01 42.88 -11.65
N VAL A 261 -17.50 41.93 -12.44
CA VAL A 261 -16.43 42.27 -13.40
C VAL A 261 -17.11 42.87 -14.61
N ALA A 262 -17.12 44.21 -14.64
CA ALA A 262 -17.54 44.97 -15.79
C ALA A 262 -16.66 44.61 -16.99
N ASP A 263 -17.33 44.26 -18.09
CA ASP A 263 -16.80 44.24 -19.44
C ASP A 263 -16.24 45.64 -19.75
N ASP A 264 -14.92 45.74 -19.96
CA ASP A 264 -14.30 46.83 -20.71
C ASP A 264 -13.79 46.25 -22.04
N ASP A 265 -14.70 46.14 -22.99
CA ASP A 265 -14.40 46.23 -24.41
C ASP A 265 -14.11 47.70 -24.72
N ASP A 266 -12.84 48.02 -25.04
CA ASP A 266 -12.50 49.06 -26.04
C ASP A 266 -10.97 49.11 -26.27
N TYR A 267 -10.66 48.94 -27.57
CA TYR A 267 -9.42 49.13 -28.35
C TYR A 267 -8.58 47.87 -28.58
#